data_6919b721636192f595b890c55ce72998
#
_entry.id   6919b721636192f595b890c55ce72998
#
_cell.length_a   1.000
_cell.length_b   1.000
_cell.length_c   1.000
_cell.angle_alpha   90.00
_cell.angle_beta   90.00
_cell.angle_gamma   90.00
#
_symmetry.space_group_name_H-M   'P 1'
#
loop_
_entity.id
_entity.type
_entity.pdbx_description
1 polymer ?
#
loop_
_entity_poly.entity_id
_entity_poly.type
_entity_poly.pdbx_seq_one_letter_code
_entity_poly.pdbx_strand_id
1 'polypeptide(L)'
;MASASAAQFQIDRSVMNEAYWKLWSDKVQAKIDADIEKYRKADAMVEVAAPDGAEVKVEQLTHAFHFGASIFNFNQLGTKERNDRYKALWRTLFNSATVPFYWKTLEPKAGAPRYYAAKEDSEEFWNACPSPERQPHWRRPPPGDIIDYLRPLGVRIHGHVLVWANFYQNPAWLWFEGCPDDEKRALEEASGVKFPRSGEQERLSPKEQKRFSNRLLDAAWGKVFDKMSEEEIVALVPTYFKNLEKYYESHVRDITRRFGDRVDSWDVVNESAAVFKRLGGKSVRGKPFDKARYGADGVCGQPMPADYAFKAFKWAQESLPERAVLSINDWNKSATYVKQIEDLRAHGANVEMIGAQMHLMNPAASLEIEKNPSRTPDAIARRCRLLSKPGLPIHCSEITVTAPDKTPRGEMIQAIILRNFYRAWFSVEKMDGITWWNIVDDCGLSGEPVLSGIFTRDMQPKAAYFAMDDLVNREWKTKTTVKAEGGKVAFRGFKGRYRLTWKGADGKEVTKLVELK
;
A
#
# COMPACT_ATOMS: atom_id res chain seq x y z
N MET A 1 -5.73 -31.58 -1.80
CA MET A 1 -4.26 -31.48 -1.78
C MET A 1 -3.82 -31.62 -0.32
N ALA A 2 -3.05 -32.65 0.00
CA ALA A 2 -2.57 -32.90 1.35
C ALA A 2 -1.71 -31.71 1.81
N SER A 3 -2.04 -31.12 2.95
CA SER A 3 -1.19 -30.15 3.63
C SER A 3 0.07 -30.90 4.10
N ALA A 4 1.15 -30.82 3.34
CA ALA A 4 2.45 -31.10 3.92
C ALA A 4 2.59 -30.09 5.06
N SER A 5 2.71 -30.57 6.28
CA SER A 5 3.14 -29.79 7.43
C SER A 5 4.53 -29.25 7.08
N ALA A 6 4.58 -28.04 6.53
CA ALA A 6 5.84 -27.39 6.24
C ALA A 6 6.61 -27.27 7.56
N ALA A 7 7.89 -27.65 7.56
CA ALA A 7 8.74 -27.54 8.74
C ALA A 7 8.74 -26.07 9.22
N GLN A 8 8.79 -25.90 10.54
CA GLN A 8 8.94 -24.56 11.14
C GLN A 8 10.15 -23.85 10.55
N PHE A 9 10.01 -22.56 10.21
CA PHE A 9 11.11 -21.77 9.71
C PHE A 9 12.23 -21.69 10.75
N GLN A 10 13.43 -22.12 10.36
CA GLN A 10 14.60 -22.09 11.24
C GLN A 10 15.51 -20.93 10.84
N ILE A 11 15.80 -20.05 11.81
CA ILE A 11 16.74 -18.94 11.63
C ILE A 11 18.15 -19.49 11.68
N ASP A 12 18.89 -19.35 10.57
CA ASP A 12 20.34 -19.52 10.60
C ASP A 12 21.01 -18.24 11.12
N ARG A 13 21.34 -18.22 12.40
CA ARG A 13 21.93 -17.05 13.06
C ARG A 13 23.32 -16.72 12.51
N SER A 14 24.02 -17.67 11.88
CA SER A 14 25.37 -17.47 11.36
C SER A 14 25.44 -16.50 10.18
N VAL A 15 24.33 -16.26 9.48
CA VAL A 15 24.30 -15.36 8.32
C VAL A 15 24.34 -13.87 8.70
N MET A 16 23.99 -13.54 9.95
CA MET A 16 24.06 -12.17 10.48
C MET A 16 25.19 -12.06 11.51
N ASN A 17 25.85 -10.91 11.56
CA ASN A 17 26.95 -10.67 12.49
C ASN A 17 26.47 -10.46 13.95
N GLU A 18 27.43 -10.51 14.88
CA GLU A 18 27.16 -10.36 16.31
C GLU A 18 26.54 -9.00 16.66
N ALA A 19 26.93 -7.93 15.96
CA ALA A 19 26.39 -6.59 16.18
C ALA A 19 24.88 -6.52 15.87
N TYR A 20 24.44 -7.23 14.81
CA TYR A 20 23.00 -7.37 14.50
C TYR A 20 22.26 -8.05 15.66
N TRP A 21 22.77 -9.17 16.18
CA TRP A 21 22.12 -9.91 17.25
C TRP A 21 22.16 -9.19 18.60
N LYS A 22 23.14 -8.32 18.85
CA LYS A 22 23.12 -7.41 20.00
C LYS A 22 21.96 -6.42 19.93
N LEU A 23 21.65 -5.88 18.75
CA LEU A 23 20.49 -5.00 18.55
C LEU A 23 19.16 -5.76 18.70
N TRP A 24 19.09 -6.98 18.15
CA TRP A 24 17.90 -7.85 18.24
C TRP A 24 18.05 -8.93 19.30
N SER A 25 18.56 -8.52 20.49
CA SER A 25 18.84 -9.40 21.62
C SER A 25 17.57 -10.06 22.16
N ASP A 26 17.75 -11.14 22.93
CA ASP A 26 16.63 -11.86 23.57
C ASP A 26 15.79 -10.93 24.47
N LYS A 27 16.41 -9.93 25.12
CA LYS A 27 15.71 -8.89 25.89
C LYS A 27 14.77 -8.06 24.98
N VAL A 28 15.23 -7.69 23.79
CA VAL A 28 14.40 -6.96 22.80
C VAL A 28 13.27 -7.84 22.31
N GLN A 29 13.56 -9.11 22.00
CA GLN A 29 12.55 -10.07 21.56
C GLN A 29 11.49 -10.32 22.65
N ALA A 30 11.90 -10.52 23.90
CA ALA A 30 10.99 -10.68 25.03
C ALA A 30 10.06 -9.48 25.23
N LYS A 31 10.59 -8.25 25.04
CA LYS A 31 9.75 -7.04 25.07
C LYS A 31 8.74 -7.03 23.94
N ILE A 32 9.15 -7.37 22.71
CA ILE A 32 8.26 -7.47 21.55
C ILE A 32 7.16 -8.49 21.84
N ASP A 33 7.50 -9.67 22.39
CA ASP A 33 6.53 -10.70 22.73
C ASP A 33 5.52 -10.25 23.78
N ALA A 34 5.98 -9.53 24.83
CA ALA A 34 5.10 -8.96 25.84
C ALA A 34 4.13 -7.92 25.25
N ASP A 35 4.61 -7.08 24.35
CA ASP A 35 3.78 -6.08 23.66
C ASP A 35 2.78 -6.76 22.69
N ILE A 36 3.17 -7.81 21.95
CA ILE A 36 2.26 -8.63 21.12
C ILE A 36 1.17 -9.28 21.99
N GLU A 37 1.57 -9.90 23.10
CA GLU A 37 0.64 -10.53 24.04
C GLU A 37 -0.39 -9.52 24.56
N LYS A 38 0.06 -8.31 24.87
CA LYS A 38 -0.78 -7.23 25.40
C LYS A 38 -1.72 -6.62 24.38
N TYR A 39 -1.24 -6.34 23.18
CA TYR A 39 -1.99 -5.52 22.21
C TYR A 39 -2.72 -6.34 21.15
N ARG A 40 -2.26 -7.57 20.87
CA ARG A 40 -2.79 -8.42 19.80
C ARG A 40 -3.71 -9.52 20.27
N LYS A 41 -3.64 -9.89 21.56
CA LYS A 41 -4.53 -10.89 22.13
C LYS A 41 -5.55 -10.28 23.08
N ALA A 42 -6.63 -11.01 23.26
CA ALA A 42 -7.66 -10.71 24.26
C ALA A 42 -8.19 -12.00 24.88
N ASP A 43 -8.81 -11.86 26.05
CA ASP A 43 -9.53 -12.93 26.70
C ASP A 43 -10.96 -13.01 26.15
N ALA A 44 -11.42 -14.23 25.93
CA ALA A 44 -12.77 -14.52 25.49
C ALA A 44 -13.47 -15.44 26.50
N MET A 45 -14.73 -15.16 26.78
CA MET A 45 -15.65 -16.06 27.44
C MET A 45 -16.86 -16.22 26.52
N VAL A 46 -17.08 -17.43 26.05
CA VAL A 46 -18.10 -17.73 25.02
C VAL A 46 -19.09 -18.74 25.57
N GLU A 47 -20.38 -18.43 25.53
CA GLU A 47 -21.44 -19.39 25.82
C GLU A 47 -21.50 -20.45 24.72
N VAL A 48 -21.52 -21.72 25.15
CA VAL A 48 -21.59 -22.89 24.28
C VAL A 48 -22.62 -23.88 24.87
N ALA A 49 -23.43 -24.48 24.02
CA ALA A 49 -24.34 -25.53 24.43
C ALA A 49 -23.60 -26.88 24.49
N ALA A 50 -22.44 -26.92 25.14
CA ALA A 50 -21.62 -28.07 25.30
C ALA A 50 -21.85 -28.69 26.70
N PRO A 51 -21.87 -30.02 26.86
CA PRO A 51 -21.87 -30.65 28.17
C PRO A 51 -20.64 -30.25 29.00
N ASP A 52 -20.79 -30.16 30.31
CA ASP A 52 -19.68 -29.88 31.21
C ASP A 52 -18.54 -30.90 31.02
N GLY A 53 -17.31 -30.40 30.94
CA GLY A 53 -16.13 -31.20 30.66
C GLY A 53 -15.91 -31.57 29.19
N ALA A 54 -16.86 -31.24 28.30
CA ALA A 54 -16.69 -31.47 26.86
C ALA A 54 -15.56 -30.68 26.28
N GLU A 55 -14.77 -31.30 25.40
CA GLU A 55 -13.72 -30.62 24.66
C GLU A 55 -14.32 -29.72 23.55
N VAL A 56 -13.93 -28.47 23.56
CA VAL A 56 -14.27 -27.47 22.53
C VAL A 56 -13.01 -27.09 21.78
N LYS A 57 -12.97 -27.39 20.49
CA LYS A 57 -11.89 -26.96 19.60
C LYS A 57 -12.10 -25.48 19.26
N VAL A 58 -11.09 -24.66 19.48
CA VAL A 58 -11.05 -23.22 19.19
C VAL A 58 -10.07 -22.99 18.06
N GLU A 59 -10.55 -22.51 16.92
CA GLU A 59 -9.73 -22.28 15.74
C GLU A 59 -9.95 -20.86 15.21
N GLN A 60 -8.89 -20.07 15.15
CA GLN A 60 -8.92 -18.74 14.54
C GLN A 60 -9.02 -18.89 13.02
N LEU A 61 -10.05 -18.29 12.42
CA LEU A 61 -10.28 -18.30 10.97
C LEU A 61 -9.57 -17.13 10.27
N THR A 62 -9.73 -15.92 10.82
CA THR A 62 -9.11 -14.71 10.27
C THR A 62 -8.54 -13.85 11.40
N HIS A 63 -7.48 -13.11 11.09
CA HIS A 63 -6.92 -12.10 11.97
C HIS A 63 -7.70 -10.78 11.86
N ALA A 64 -7.86 -10.05 12.97
CA ALA A 64 -8.28 -8.65 12.94
C ALA A 64 -7.18 -7.74 12.39
N PHE A 65 -5.90 -8.09 12.64
CA PHE A 65 -4.75 -7.39 12.07
C PHE A 65 -4.62 -7.65 10.57
N HIS A 66 -4.28 -6.62 9.79
CA HIS A 66 -4.17 -6.70 8.34
C HIS A 66 -2.75 -7.11 7.91
N PHE A 67 -2.58 -8.38 7.56
CA PHE A 67 -1.41 -8.86 6.83
C PHE A 67 -1.70 -8.68 5.35
N GLY A 68 -1.13 -7.64 4.76
CA GLY A 68 -1.45 -7.21 3.40
C GLY A 68 -0.31 -7.43 2.42
N ALA A 69 -0.67 -7.40 1.14
CA ALA A 69 0.28 -7.24 0.07
C ALA A 69 -0.31 -6.49 -1.12
N SER A 70 0.55 -5.87 -1.94
CA SER A 70 0.13 -5.38 -3.25
C SER A 70 -0.26 -6.56 -4.14
N ILE A 71 -1.25 -6.36 -5.01
CA ILE A 71 -1.67 -7.38 -5.99
C ILE A 71 -1.42 -6.91 -7.43
N PHE A 72 -0.36 -6.14 -7.61
CA PHE A 72 -0.06 -5.42 -8.86
C PHE A 72 0.38 -6.32 -10.02
N ASN A 73 0.75 -7.56 -9.77
CA ASN A 73 1.08 -8.52 -10.82
C ASN A 73 -0.09 -9.45 -11.18
N PHE A 74 -1.32 -9.12 -10.77
CA PHE A 74 -2.51 -9.91 -11.04
C PHE A 74 -2.68 -10.17 -12.54
N ASN A 75 -2.68 -11.44 -12.95
CA ASN A 75 -2.72 -11.92 -14.34
C ASN A 75 -1.58 -11.44 -15.27
N GLN A 76 -0.44 -10.97 -14.70
CA GLN A 76 0.66 -10.37 -15.47
C GLN A 76 1.98 -11.13 -15.38
N LEU A 77 1.98 -12.40 -14.99
CA LEU A 77 3.22 -13.17 -14.77
C LEU A 77 3.67 -14.01 -15.97
N GLY A 78 3.05 -13.82 -17.14
CA GLY A 78 3.49 -14.35 -18.41
C GLY A 78 3.09 -15.80 -18.70
N THR A 79 2.49 -16.52 -17.75
CA THR A 79 1.86 -17.82 -17.99
C THR A 79 0.67 -18.02 -17.05
N LYS A 80 -0.34 -18.76 -17.52
CA LYS A 80 -1.50 -19.11 -16.68
C LYS A 80 -1.09 -19.84 -15.40
N GLU A 81 -0.12 -20.74 -15.50
CA GLU A 81 0.38 -21.51 -14.34
C GLU A 81 0.97 -20.59 -13.26
N ARG A 82 1.82 -19.62 -13.65
CA ARG A 82 2.38 -18.64 -12.71
C ARG A 82 1.30 -17.75 -12.10
N ASN A 83 0.34 -17.31 -12.89
CA ASN A 83 -0.78 -16.49 -12.42
C ASN A 83 -1.66 -17.24 -11.40
N ASP A 84 -1.99 -18.51 -11.67
CA ASP A 84 -2.78 -19.34 -10.76
C ASP A 84 -2.00 -19.62 -9.47
N ARG A 85 -0.70 -19.92 -9.58
CA ARG A 85 0.17 -20.14 -8.43
C ARG A 85 0.36 -18.88 -7.59
N TYR A 86 0.50 -17.72 -8.23
CA TYR A 86 0.52 -16.42 -7.55
C TYR A 86 -0.74 -16.20 -6.70
N LYS A 87 -1.91 -16.37 -7.29
CA LYS A 87 -3.20 -16.24 -6.60
C LYS A 87 -3.31 -17.22 -5.43
N ALA A 88 -2.92 -18.48 -5.63
CA ALA A 88 -2.98 -19.51 -4.61
C ALA A 88 -2.05 -19.21 -3.43
N LEU A 89 -0.77 -18.90 -3.70
CA LEU A 89 0.23 -18.61 -2.66
C LEU A 89 -0.03 -17.27 -1.96
N TRP A 90 -0.52 -16.26 -2.69
CA TRP A 90 -0.91 -14.97 -2.10
C TRP A 90 -1.93 -15.16 -0.98
N ARG A 91 -2.94 -15.99 -1.21
CA ARG A 91 -4.02 -16.28 -0.26
C ARG A 91 -3.58 -17.04 0.98
N THR A 92 -2.43 -17.70 0.98
CA THR A 92 -1.92 -18.42 2.16
C THR A 92 -1.44 -17.47 3.25
N LEU A 93 -1.04 -16.24 2.89
CA LEU A 93 -0.40 -15.30 3.80
C LEU A 93 -1.26 -14.07 4.10
N PHE A 94 -2.03 -13.58 3.10
CA PHE A 94 -2.59 -12.24 3.16
C PHE A 94 -4.11 -12.24 3.29
N ASN A 95 -4.60 -11.39 4.18
CA ASN A 95 -6.02 -11.09 4.39
C ASN A 95 -6.40 -9.67 3.97
N SER A 96 -5.44 -8.90 3.42
CA SER A 96 -5.64 -7.54 2.92
C SER A 96 -4.85 -7.34 1.63
N ALA A 97 -5.40 -6.61 0.67
CA ALA A 97 -4.80 -6.35 -0.63
C ALA A 97 -4.77 -4.85 -0.95
N THR A 98 -3.62 -4.34 -1.43
CA THR A 98 -3.54 -3.02 -2.04
C THR A 98 -3.77 -3.13 -3.54
N VAL A 99 -4.83 -2.45 -4.02
CA VAL A 99 -5.30 -2.45 -5.40
C VAL A 99 -4.92 -1.13 -6.09
N PRO A 100 -4.37 -1.17 -7.33
CA PRO A 100 -3.85 0.02 -8.00
C PRO A 100 -4.96 0.88 -8.62
N PHE A 101 -4.95 2.19 -8.29
CA PHE A 101 -5.81 3.22 -8.87
C PHE A 101 -5.00 4.40 -9.43
N TYR A 102 -3.81 4.15 -9.95
CA TYR A 102 -2.93 5.21 -10.45
C TYR A 102 -3.52 5.91 -11.68
N TRP A 103 -3.90 7.15 -11.56
CA TRP A 103 -4.69 7.90 -12.54
C TRP A 103 -4.17 7.81 -13.97
N LYS A 104 -2.88 8.09 -14.18
CA LYS A 104 -2.26 8.08 -15.51
C LYS A 104 -2.45 6.77 -16.28
N THR A 105 -2.38 5.64 -15.57
CA THR A 105 -2.54 4.31 -16.18
C THR A 105 -3.97 3.80 -16.12
N LEU A 106 -4.73 4.28 -15.15
CA LEU A 106 -6.14 3.97 -15.03
C LEU A 106 -6.96 4.66 -16.13
N GLU A 107 -6.63 5.91 -16.45
CA GLU A 107 -7.33 6.71 -17.45
C GLU A 107 -6.31 7.31 -18.43
N PRO A 108 -5.75 6.52 -19.36
CA PRO A 108 -4.76 6.97 -20.32
C PRO A 108 -5.34 7.93 -21.38
N LYS A 109 -6.66 7.91 -21.57
CA LYS A 109 -7.44 8.84 -22.39
C LYS A 109 -8.58 9.40 -21.56
N ALA A 110 -8.89 10.67 -21.74
CA ALA A 110 -9.99 11.32 -21.05
C ALA A 110 -11.32 10.60 -21.26
N GLY A 111 -12.07 10.35 -20.19
CA GLY A 111 -13.36 9.67 -20.22
C GLY A 111 -13.31 8.17 -20.55
N ALA A 112 -12.11 7.57 -20.65
CA ALA A 112 -11.95 6.15 -20.96
C ALA A 112 -11.14 5.39 -19.90
N PRO A 113 -11.64 5.29 -18.66
CA PRO A 113 -10.93 4.62 -17.58
C PRO A 113 -10.93 3.09 -17.75
N ARG A 114 -9.80 2.46 -17.49
CA ARG A 114 -9.56 1.02 -17.53
C ARG A 114 -10.00 0.35 -16.21
N TYR A 115 -11.27 0.44 -15.88
CA TYR A 115 -11.80 -0.17 -14.65
C TYR A 115 -11.86 -1.69 -14.71
N TYR A 116 -12.06 -2.26 -15.90
CA TYR A 116 -12.08 -3.68 -16.20
C TYR A 116 -11.18 -3.99 -17.39
N ALA A 117 -10.71 -5.23 -17.47
CA ALA A 117 -9.83 -5.66 -18.54
C ALA A 117 -10.50 -5.56 -19.92
N ALA A 118 -9.86 -4.83 -20.81
CA ALA A 118 -10.08 -4.94 -22.26
C ALA A 118 -9.11 -5.96 -22.85
N LYS A 119 -9.05 -6.07 -24.17
CA LYS A 119 -8.18 -7.03 -24.86
C LYS A 119 -6.70 -6.87 -24.46
N GLU A 120 -6.24 -5.62 -24.31
CA GLU A 120 -4.85 -5.27 -23.97
C GLU A 120 -4.51 -5.50 -22.49
N ASP A 121 -5.49 -5.87 -21.67
CA ASP A 121 -5.33 -6.15 -20.25
C ASP A 121 -5.64 -7.60 -19.89
N SER A 122 -6.10 -8.39 -20.86
CA SER A 122 -6.47 -9.78 -20.61
C SER A 122 -5.28 -10.65 -20.20
N GLU A 123 -5.52 -11.73 -19.49
CA GLU A 123 -4.47 -12.69 -19.12
C GLU A 123 -3.77 -13.25 -20.36
N GLU A 124 -4.52 -13.48 -21.45
CA GLU A 124 -3.99 -13.95 -22.74
C GLU A 124 -3.03 -12.94 -23.34
N PHE A 125 -3.35 -11.64 -23.32
CA PHE A 125 -2.44 -10.58 -23.75
C PHE A 125 -1.14 -10.61 -22.98
N TRP A 126 -1.21 -10.65 -21.65
CA TRP A 126 -0.03 -10.66 -20.79
C TRP A 126 0.80 -11.93 -20.93
N ASN A 127 0.17 -13.07 -21.14
CA ASN A 127 0.86 -14.34 -21.39
C ASN A 127 1.58 -14.37 -22.75
N ALA A 128 1.04 -13.66 -23.74
CA ALA A 128 1.65 -13.53 -25.07
C ALA A 128 2.68 -12.36 -25.17
N CYS A 129 2.74 -11.47 -24.18
CA CYS A 129 3.58 -10.28 -24.21
C CYS A 129 5.06 -10.64 -23.92
N PRO A 130 6.00 -10.44 -24.87
CA PRO A 130 7.39 -10.84 -24.69
C PRO A 130 8.17 -9.94 -23.70
N SER A 131 7.69 -8.71 -23.47
CA SER A 131 8.34 -7.72 -22.60
C SER A 131 7.29 -6.93 -21.82
N PRO A 132 6.62 -7.57 -20.86
CA PRO A 132 5.51 -6.95 -20.12
C PRO A 132 5.95 -5.68 -19.38
N GLU A 133 7.19 -5.63 -18.89
CA GLU A 133 7.77 -4.48 -18.17
C GLU A 133 7.91 -3.22 -19.03
N ARG A 134 7.82 -3.34 -20.36
CA ARG A 134 7.84 -2.22 -21.32
C ARG A 134 6.46 -1.64 -21.59
N GLN A 135 5.41 -2.35 -21.21
CA GLN A 135 4.05 -1.86 -21.39
C GLN A 135 3.76 -0.72 -20.39
N PRO A 136 3.05 0.36 -20.80
CA PRO A 136 2.80 1.52 -19.95
C PRO A 136 1.95 1.18 -18.72
N HIS A 137 1.13 0.13 -18.79
CA HIS A 137 0.25 -0.35 -17.72
C HIS A 137 0.75 -1.62 -17.01
N TRP A 138 2.04 -1.96 -17.17
CA TRP A 138 2.69 -3.01 -16.39
C TRP A 138 2.55 -2.74 -14.88
N ARG A 139 2.19 -3.78 -14.12
CA ARG A 139 1.87 -3.69 -12.68
C ARG A 139 0.71 -2.72 -12.35
N ARG A 140 -0.14 -2.45 -13.33
CA ARG A 140 -1.35 -1.64 -13.17
C ARG A 140 -2.55 -2.38 -13.76
N PRO A 141 -2.85 -3.60 -13.27
CA PRO A 141 -4.02 -4.34 -13.71
C PRO A 141 -5.30 -3.56 -13.38
N PRO A 142 -6.37 -3.71 -14.18
CA PRO A 142 -7.64 -3.05 -13.92
C PRO A 142 -8.20 -3.37 -12.54
N PRO A 143 -8.59 -2.38 -11.74
CA PRO A 143 -8.98 -2.59 -10.36
C PRO A 143 -10.27 -3.40 -10.19
N GLY A 144 -11.20 -3.32 -11.14
CA GLY A 144 -12.48 -4.03 -11.09
C GLY A 144 -12.30 -5.54 -11.06
N ASP A 145 -11.45 -6.07 -11.94
CA ASP A 145 -11.19 -7.53 -12.00
C ASP A 145 -10.54 -8.04 -10.71
N ILE A 146 -9.64 -7.26 -10.13
CA ILE A 146 -9.01 -7.59 -8.86
C ILE A 146 -10.05 -7.61 -7.73
N ILE A 147 -10.89 -6.59 -7.69
CA ILE A 147 -11.94 -6.47 -6.65
C ILE A 147 -12.94 -7.61 -6.79
N ASP A 148 -13.35 -7.96 -8.02
CA ASP A 148 -14.25 -9.09 -8.28
C ASP A 148 -13.64 -10.43 -7.84
N TYR A 149 -12.33 -10.59 -7.99
CA TYR A 149 -11.62 -11.77 -7.51
C TYR A 149 -11.51 -11.81 -5.97
N LEU A 150 -11.23 -10.68 -5.32
CA LEU A 150 -10.92 -10.64 -3.87
C LEU A 150 -12.15 -10.63 -2.97
N ARG A 151 -13.23 -9.94 -3.37
CA ARG A 151 -14.43 -9.78 -2.50
C ARG A 151 -15.08 -11.10 -2.05
N PRO A 152 -15.28 -12.10 -2.94
CA PRO A 152 -15.83 -13.40 -2.53
C PRO A 152 -14.92 -14.15 -1.54
N LEU A 153 -13.64 -13.81 -1.49
CA LEU A 153 -12.66 -14.43 -0.61
C LEU A 153 -12.62 -13.79 0.80
N GLY A 154 -13.39 -12.72 1.01
CA GLY A 154 -13.41 -11.98 2.27
C GLY A 154 -12.11 -11.21 2.57
N VAL A 155 -11.31 -10.90 1.56
CA VAL A 155 -10.08 -10.11 1.67
C VAL A 155 -10.45 -8.63 1.81
N ARG A 156 -9.83 -7.93 2.77
CA ARG A 156 -9.94 -6.47 2.90
C ARG A 156 -9.25 -5.80 1.71
N ILE A 157 -9.90 -4.81 1.11
CA ILE A 157 -9.40 -4.12 -0.06
C ILE A 157 -9.02 -2.69 0.31
N HIS A 158 -7.78 -2.32 -0.01
CA HIS A 158 -7.22 -0.98 0.14
C HIS A 158 -6.93 -0.38 -1.23
N GLY A 159 -7.59 0.73 -1.58
CA GLY A 159 -7.39 1.43 -2.85
C GLY A 159 -6.19 2.38 -2.78
N HIS A 160 -5.25 2.25 -3.70
CA HIS A 160 -4.05 3.08 -3.78
C HIS A 160 -3.84 3.59 -5.21
N VAL A 161 -4.02 4.82 -5.50
CA VAL A 161 -4.25 6.02 -4.73
C VAL A 161 -5.24 6.94 -5.46
N LEU A 162 -6.05 7.74 -4.75
CA LEU A 162 -6.93 8.70 -5.41
C LEU A 162 -6.17 9.90 -5.96
N VAL A 163 -5.30 10.53 -5.16
CA VAL A 163 -4.51 11.70 -5.59
C VAL A 163 -3.04 11.54 -5.20
N TRP A 164 -2.17 11.65 -6.19
CA TRP A 164 -0.73 11.70 -5.98
C TRP A 164 -0.12 12.86 -6.78
N ALA A 165 0.40 13.87 -6.08
CA ALA A 165 1.02 15.05 -6.65
C ALA A 165 2.41 14.76 -7.26
N ASN A 166 2.42 13.89 -8.27
CA ASN A 166 3.62 13.40 -8.92
C ASN A 166 3.41 13.41 -10.45
N PHE A 167 4.37 13.98 -11.19
CA PHE A 167 4.28 14.05 -12.64
C PHE A 167 4.16 12.69 -13.34
N TYR A 168 4.54 11.59 -12.66
CA TYR A 168 4.33 10.24 -13.18
C TYR A 168 2.87 9.78 -13.09
N GLN A 169 2.04 10.44 -12.29
CA GLN A 169 0.68 9.98 -12.00
C GLN A 169 -0.41 10.80 -12.68
N ASN A 170 -0.12 12.05 -13.04
CA ASN A 170 -1.06 12.86 -13.77
C ASN A 170 -1.09 12.46 -15.26
N PRO A 171 -2.28 12.14 -15.84
CA PRO A 171 -2.40 11.90 -17.27
C PRO A 171 -2.05 13.15 -18.09
N ALA A 172 -1.35 12.95 -19.19
CA ALA A 172 -0.95 14.09 -20.04
C ALA A 172 -2.15 14.80 -20.71
N TRP A 173 -3.26 14.10 -20.90
CA TRP A 173 -4.47 14.68 -21.46
C TRP A 173 -5.06 15.80 -20.58
N LEU A 174 -4.80 15.84 -19.29
CA LEU A 174 -5.17 16.97 -18.41
C LEU A 174 -4.69 18.30 -18.97
N TRP A 175 -3.47 18.32 -19.51
CA TRP A 175 -2.93 19.48 -20.18
C TRP A 175 -3.49 19.64 -21.60
N PHE A 176 -3.47 18.59 -22.39
CA PHE A 176 -3.82 18.68 -23.81
C PHE A 176 -5.29 19.00 -24.06
N GLU A 177 -6.19 18.47 -23.24
CA GLU A 177 -7.63 18.71 -23.33
C GLU A 177 -8.10 19.83 -22.40
N GLY A 178 -7.44 19.99 -21.27
CA GLY A 178 -7.82 20.98 -20.25
C GLY A 178 -7.32 22.38 -20.51
N CYS A 179 -6.32 22.57 -21.40
CA CYS A 179 -5.71 23.85 -21.68
C CYS A 179 -6.02 24.32 -23.12
N PRO A 180 -6.57 25.51 -23.33
CA PRO A 180 -6.75 26.10 -24.66
C PRO A 180 -5.42 26.36 -25.38
N ASP A 181 -5.43 26.40 -26.71
CA ASP A 181 -4.21 26.52 -27.51
C ASP A 181 -3.49 27.85 -27.37
N ASP A 182 -4.20 28.93 -27.06
CA ASP A 182 -3.60 30.23 -26.72
C ASP A 182 -2.86 30.15 -25.37
N GLU A 183 -3.43 29.56 -24.36
CA GLU A 183 -2.76 29.30 -23.06
C GLU A 183 -1.57 28.35 -23.22
N LYS A 184 -1.67 27.30 -24.05
CA LYS A 184 -0.52 26.45 -24.39
C LYS A 184 0.64 27.25 -25.00
N ARG A 185 0.35 28.13 -25.95
CA ARG A 185 1.36 29.00 -26.53
C ARG A 185 2.00 29.94 -25.50
N ALA A 186 1.19 30.49 -24.61
CA ALA A 186 1.69 31.34 -23.53
C ALA A 186 2.67 30.59 -22.61
N LEU A 187 2.38 29.33 -22.24
CA LEU A 187 3.31 28.51 -21.47
C LEU A 187 4.59 28.18 -22.27
N GLU A 188 4.48 27.87 -23.57
CA GLU A 188 5.64 27.64 -24.44
C GLU A 188 6.56 28.86 -24.51
N GLU A 189 6.00 30.08 -24.66
CA GLU A 189 6.75 31.34 -24.68
C GLU A 189 7.42 31.61 -23.33
N ALA A 190 6.68 31.47 -22.23
CA ALA A 190 7.20 31.70 -20.88
C ALA A 190 8.30 30.70 -20.48
N SER A 191 8.18 29.45 -20.90
CA SER A 191 9.12 28.36 -20.54
C SER A 191 10.24 28.16 -21.54
N GLY A 192 10.05 28.53 -22.82
CA GLY A 192 10.91 28.19 -23.96
C GLY A 192 10.89 26.68 -24.29
N VAL A 193 9.91 25.95 -23.79
CA VAL A 193 9.74 24.49 -24.04
C VAL A 193 8.55 24.29 -24.96
N LYS A 194 8.77 23.70 -26.13
CA LYS A 194 7.70 23.26 -27.03
C LYS A 194 7.27 21.84 -26.76
N PHE A 195 5.97 21.58 -26.85
CA PHE A 195 5.39 20.26 -26.70
C PHE A 195 4.31 20.01 -27.76
N PRO A 196 4.06 18.74 -28.13
CA PRO A 196 3.12 18.41 -29.20
C PRO A 196 1.70 18.85 -28.83
N ARG A 197 0.91 19.23 -29.84
CA ARG A 197 -0.53 19.50 -29.69
C ARG A 197 -1.30 18.19 -29.52
N SER A 198 -2.53 18.29 -29.01
CA SER A 198 -3.36 17.10 -28.72
C SER A 198 -3.49 16.13 -29.92
N GLY A 199 -3.76 16.64 -31.11
CA GLY A 199 -3.84 15.82 -32.33
C GLY A 199 -2.51 15.24 -32.84
N GLU A 200 -1.38 15.76 -32.39
CA GLU A 200 -0.06 15.25 -32.74
C GLU A 200 0.37 14.12 -31.81
N GLN A 201 -0.08 14.11 -30.56
CA GLN A 201 0.22 13.05 -29.59
C GLN A 201 -0.25 11.67 -30.05
N GLU A 202 -1.41 11.60 -30.71
CA GLU A 202 -1.96 10.35 -31.21
C GLU A 202 -1.11 9.70 -32.31
N ARG A 203 -0.27 10.52 -32.97
CA ARG A 203 0.65 10.07 -34.03
C ARG A 203 2.02 9.64 -33.52
N LEU A 204 2.30 9.89 -32.24
CA LEU A 204 3.56 9.49 -31.62
C LEU A 204 3.55 7.99 -31.30
N SER A 205 4.68 7.33 -31.49
CA SER A 205 4.85 5.96 -30.99
C SER A 205 4.72 5.93 -29.45
N PRO A 206 4.34 4.79 -28.85
CA PRO A 206 4.24 4.66 -27.39
C PRO A 206 5.51 5.09 -26.65
N LYS A 207 6.69 4.89 -27.24
CA LYS A 207 7.98 5.32 -26.69
C LYS A 207 8.12 6.85 -26.70
N GLU A 208 7.67 7.50 -27.75
CA GLU A 208 7.66 8.96 -27.87
C GLU A 208 6.59 9.55 -26.97
N GLN A 209 5.38 9.00 -26.91
CA GLN A 209 4.34 9.42 -25.97
C GLN A 209 4.85 9.39 -24.52
N LYS A 210 5.55 8.31 -24.12
CA LYS A 210 6.18 8.21 -22.80
C LYS A 210 7.27 9.26 -22.57
N ARG A 211 8.01 9.62 -23.61
CA ARG A 211 9.10 10.62 -23.56
C ARG A 211 8.56 12.05 -23.54
N PHE A 212 7.51 12.33 -24.32
CA PHE A 212 7.00 13.69 -24.53
C PHE A 212 6.01 14.15 -23.46
N SER A 213 5.17 13.26 -22.91
CA SER A 213 4.01 13.70 -22.17
C SER A 213 4.33 14.41 -20.84
N ASN A 214 5.08 13.80 -19.95
CA ASN A 214 5.22 14.35 -18.60
C ASN A 214 6.55 15.04 -18.35
N ARG A 215 7.65 14.59 -18.96
CA ARG A 215 8.96 15.21 -18.75
C ARG A 215 9.07 16.61 -19.38
N LEU A 216 8.45 16.81 -20.55
CA LEU A 216 8.43 18.14 -21.18
C LEU A 216 7.53 19.10 -20.45
N LEU A 217 6.36 18.64 -19.99
CA LEU A 217 5.47 19.45 -19.15
C LEU A 217 6.15 19.80 -17.82
N ASP A 218 6.82 18.83 -17.18
CA ASP A 218 7.59 19.07 -15.96
C ASP A 218 8.71 20.08 -16.17
N ALA A 219 9.45 19.98 -17.30
CA ALA A 219 10.49 20.94 -17.64
C ALA A 219 9.93 22.35 -17.91
N ALA A 220 8.79 22.47 -18.59
CA ALA A 220 8.13 23.75 -18.84
C ALA A 220 7.66 24.39 -17.54
N TRP A 221 6.93 23.64 -16.73
CA TRP A 221 6.44 24.12 -15.43
C TRP A 221 7.59 24.47 -14.47
N GLY A 222 8.68 23.70 -14.46
CA GLY A 222 9.86 24.01 -13.66
C GLY A 222 10.43 25.38 -13.96
N LYS A 223 10.58 25.71 -15.25
CA LYS A 223 11.08 27.02 -15.68
C LYS A 223 10.14 28.17 -15.31
N VAL A 224 8.82 27.94 -15.38
CA VAL A 224 7.80 28.94 -15.01
C VAL A 224 7.76 29.12 -13.49
N PHE A 225 7.78 28.01 -12.72
CA PHE A 225 7.77 28.06 -11.25
C PHE A 225 8.95 28.83 -10.65
N ASP A 226 10.10 28.81 -11.33
CA ASP A 226 11.30 29.49 -10.85
C ASP A 226 11.31 31.01 -11.16
N LYS A 227 10.49 31.45 -12.13
CA LYS A 227 10.53 32.82 -12.64
C LYS A 227 9.31 33.67 -12.30
N MET A 228 8.16 33.06 -12.03
CA MET A 228 6.87 33.72 -11.90
C MET A 228 6.24 33.48 -10.56
N SER A 229 5.46 34.44 -10.06
CA SER A 229 4.59 34.28 -8.90
C SER A 229 3.43 33.32 -9.20
N GLU A 230 2.73 32.85 -8.15
CA GLU A 230 1.56 31.97 -8.31
C GLU A 230 0.44 32.74 -9.07
N GLU A 231 0.26 34.00 -8.80
CA GLU A 231 -0.72 34.88 -9.44
C GLU A 231 -0.42 35.09 -10.94
N GLU A 232 0.84 35.35 -11.29
CA GLU A 232 1.27 35.47 -12.69
C GLU A 232 1.09 34.15 -13.47
N ILE A 233 1.36 33.02 -12.84
CA ILE A 233 1.17 31.70 -13.46
C ILE A 233 -0.32 31.43 -13.72
N VAL A 234 -1.21 31.77 -12.77
CA VAL A 234 -2.66 31.66 -12.98
C VAL A 234 -3.15 32.56 -14.08
N ALA A 235 -2.63 33.79 -14.15
CA ALA A 235 -2.97 34.74 -15.23
C ALA A 235 -2.50 34.25 -16.62
N LEU A 236 -1.43 33.46 -16.66
CA LEU A 236 -0.91 32.85 -17.90
C LEU A 236 -1.82 31.77 -18.46
N VAL A 237 -2.43 30.96 -17.62
CA VAL A 237 -3.23 29.79 -18.02
C VAL A 237 -4.49 29.60 -17.14
N PRO A 238 -5.39 30.59 -17.11
CA PRO A 238 -6.51 30.63 -16.17
C PRO A 238 -7.54 29.52 -16.42
N THR A 239 -7.82 29.19 -17.68
CA THR A 239 -8.77 28.12 -18.06
C THR A 239 -8.23 26.75 -17.68
N TYR A 240 -6.92 26.52 -17.86
CA TYR A 240 -6.28 25.29 -17.46
C TYR A 240 -6.46 25.02 -15.96
N PHE A 241 -6.23 25.98 -15.08
CA PHE A 241 -6.39 25.77 -13.64
C PHE A 241 -7.83 25.46 -13.23
N LYS A 242 -8.80 26.15 -13.85
CA LYS A 242 -10.23 25.87 -13.63
C LYS A 242 -10.58 24.43 -14.06
N ASN A 243 -10.10 24.00 -15.22
CA ASN A 243 -10.33 22.65 -15.72
C ASN A 243 -9.59 21.61 -14.88
N LEU A 244 -8.38 21.88 -14.44
CA LEU A 244 -7.57 21.01 -13.60
C LEU A 244 -8.31 20.65 -12.31
N GLU A 245 -8.87 21.64 -11.60
CA GLU A 245 -9.65 21.39 -10.38
C GLU A 245 -10.86 20.51 -10.66
N LYS A 246 -11.62 20.81 -11.71
CA LYS A 246 -12.78 20.04 -12.13
C LYS A 246 -12.42 18.58 -12.44
N TYR A 247 -11.32 18.33 -13.15
CA TYR A 247 -10.87 16.99 -13.48
C TYR A 247 -10.43 16.20 -12.25
N TYR A 248 -9.74 16.82 -11.31
CA TYR A 248 -9.37 16.19 -10.04
C TYR A 248 -10.60 15.80 -9.21
N GLU A 249 -11.57 16.70 -9.09
CA GLU A 249 -12.83 16.41 -8.42
C GLU A 249 -13.57 15.26 -9.08
N SER A 250 -13.73 15.30 -10.41
CA SER A 250 -14.41 14.24 -11.16
C SER A 250 -13.69 12.89 -10.98
N HIS A 251 -12.36 12.85 -11.08
CA HIS A 251 -11.58 11.64 -10.88
C HIS A 251 -11.81 11.00 -9.51
N VAL A 252 -11.72 11.79 -8.43
CA VAL A 252 -11.97 11.28 -7.08
C VAL A 252 -13.40 10.78 -6.95
N ARG A 253 -14.40 11.58 -7.36
CA ARG A 253 -15.81 11.24 -7.21
C ARG A 253 -16.24 10.04 -8.06
N ASP A 254 -15.72 9.91 -9.27
CA ASP A 254 -16.08 8.79 -10.17
C ASP A 254 -15.56 7.46 -9.64
N ILE A 255 -14.31 7.42 -9.16
CA ILE A 255 -13.74 6.23 -8.55
C ILE A 255 -14.49 5.86 -7.26
N THR A 256 -14.71 6.84 -6.38
CA THR A 256 -15.32 6.60 -5.07
C THR A 256 -16.79 6.18 -5.18
N ARG A 257 -17.56 6.77 -6.10
CA ARG A 257 -18.94 6.34 -6.39
C ARG A 257 -19.00 4.94 -6.97
N ARG A 258 -18.04 4.58 -7.84
CA ARG A 258 -18.04 3.27 -8.51
C ARG A 258 -17.59 2.14 -7.60
N PHE A 259 -16.62 2.37 -6.73
CA PHE A 259 -15.96 1.33 -5.94
C PHE A 259 -16.13 1.48 -4.44
N GLY A 260 -16.75 2.57 -3.96
CA GLY A 260 -16.87 2.88 -2.53
C GLY A 260 -17.54 1.79 -1.71
N ASP A 261 -18.53 1.09 -2.28
CA ASP A 261 -19.18 -0.06 -1.61
C ASP A 261 -18.36 -1.35 -1.63
N ARG A 262 -17.23 -1.36 -2.32
CA ARG A 262 -16.42 -2.54 -2.59
C ARG A 262 -14.98 -2.44 -2.11
N VAL A 263 -14.55 -1.26 -1.72
CA VAL A 263 -13.21 -0.97 -1.19
C VAL A 263 -13.34 -0.50 0.25
N ASP A 264 -12.57 -1.09 1.15
CA ASP A 264 -12.74 -0.91 2.60
C ASP A 264 -11.93 0.28 3.13
N SER A 265 -10.86 0.67 2.43
CA SER A 265 -10.04 1.84 2.81
C SER A 265 -9.33 2.42 1.59
N TRP A 266 -8.95 3.70 1.66
CA TRP A 266 -8.35 4.43 0.56
C TRP A 266 -7.17 5.26 1.01
N ASP A 267 -6.05 5.19 0.29
CA ASP A 267 -5.07 6.26 0.30
C ASP A 267 -5.63 7.42 -0.52
N VAL A 268 -6.19 8.41 0.18
CA VAL A 268 -6.79 9.57 -0.47
C VAL A 268 -5.71 10.44 -1.11
N VAL A 269 -4.61 10.64 -0.38
CA VAL A 269 -3.44 11.40 -0.87
C VAL A 269 -2.16 10.64 -0.56
N ASN A 270 -1.26 10.58 -1.54
CA ASN A 270 0.05 9.96 -1.42
C ASN A 270 1.18 10.99 -1.48
N GLU A 271 2.20 10.83 -0.59
CA GLU A 271 3.49 11.52 -0.61
C GLU A 271 3.40 13.05 -0.66
N SER A 272 2.57 13.62 0.18
CA SER A 272 2.28 15.05 0.18
C SER A 272 2.99 15.86 1.28
N ALA A 273 3.63 15.22 2.27
CA ALA A 273 4.26 15.92 3.40
C ALA A 273 5.40 16.86 2.98
N ALA A 274 6.16 16.49 1.95
CA ALA A 274 7.22 17.34 1.41
C ALA A 274 6.63 18.57 0.70
N VAL A 275 5.54 18.41 -0.04
CA VAL A 275 4.81 19.52 -0.68
C VAL A 275 4.19 20.41 0.39
N PHE A 276 3.50 19.85 1.37
CA PHE A 276 2.95 20.58 2.51
C PHE A 276 3.99 21.50 3.19
N LYS A 277 5.19 20.96 3.49
CA LYS A 277 6.28 21.75 4.08
C LYS A 277 6.70 22.92 3.18
N ARG A 278 6.87 22.68 1.88
CA ARG A 278 7.30 23.73 0.92
C ARG A 278 6.26 24.80 0.71
N LEU A 279 4.99 24.45 0.84
CA LEU A 279 3.86 25.35 0.75
C LEU A 279 3.58 26.12 2.05
N GLY A 280 4.51 26.13 3.02
CA GLY A 280 4.43 26.89 4.25
C GLY A 280 3.77 26.15 5.41
N GLY A 281 3.52 24.83 5.31
CA GLY A 281 3.01 24.02 6.41
C GLY A 281 1.52 24.24 6.73
N LYS A 282 0.72 24.56 5.72
CA LYS A 282 -0.75 24.72 5.81
C LYS A 282 -1.42 23.97 4.67
N SER A 283 -2.45 23.19 4.98
CA SER A 283 -3.23 22.45 3.98
C SER A 283 -4.31 23.30 3.31
N VAL A 284 -4.72 24.40 3.95
CA VAL A 284 -5.65 25.40 3.40
C VAL A 284 -4.95 26.76 3.44
N ARG A 285 -4.64 27.31 2.28
CA ARG A 285 -3.78 28.49 2.14
C ARG A 285 -4.48 29.68 1.49
N GLY A 286 -5.58 29.44 0.76
CA GLY A 286 -6.25 30.48 -0.03
C GLY A 286 -5.39 31.00 -1.19
N LYS A 287 -4.49 30.17 -1.73
CA LYS A 287 -3.65 30.45 -2.87
C LYS A 287 -4.30 29.98 -4.17
N PRO A 288 -3.94 30.55 -5.35
CA PRO A 288 -4.58 30.18 -6.61
C PRO A 288 -4.37 28.72 -7.02
N PHE A 289 -3.18 28.15 -6.74
CA PHE A 289 -2.85 26.76 -7.02
C PHE A 289 -1.69 26.28 -6.14
N ASP A 290 -1.41 24.97 -6.16
CA ASP A 290 -0.28 24.37 -5.47
C ASP A 290 0.85 24.02 -6.45
N LYS A 291 2.05 24.53 -6.20
CA LYS A 291 3.27 24.09 -6.87
C LYS A 291 3.69 22.73 -6.31
N ALA A 292 3.26 21.65 -6.93
CA ALA A 292 3.66 20.30 -6.52
C ALA A 292 5.08 20.01 -6.99
N ARG A 293 6.03 19.98 -6.05
CA ARG A 293 7.42 19.54 -6.31
C ARG A 293 7.65 18.18 -5.67
N TYR A 294 8.24 17.27 -6.44
CA TYR A 294 8.64 15.95 -5.99
C TYR A 294 10.18 15.87 -5.80
N GLY A 295 10.61 15.29 -4.65
CA GLY A 295 12.01 14.98 -4.38
C GLY A 295 12.85 16.11 -3.81
N ALA A 296 14.05 15.73 -3.28
CA ALA A 296 15.06 16.66 -2.75
C ALA A 296 15.78 17.45 -3.87
N ASP A 297 15.73 16.96 -5.10
CA ASP A 297 16.58 17.36 -6.21
C ASP A 297 15.98 18.46 -7.08
N GLY A 298 14.92 19.13 -6.63
CA GLY A 298 14.36 20.27 -7.35
C GLY A 298 13.56 19.92 -8.61
N VAL A 299 13.28 18.64 -8.88
CA VAL A 299 12.38 18.23 -9.97
C VAL A 299 11.01 18.83 -9.70
N CYS A 300 10.56 19.71 -10.59
CA CYS A 300 9.24 20.31 -10.49
C CYS A 300 8.19 19.31 -10.93
N GLY A 301 7.17 19.10 -10.11
CA GLY A 301 5.96 18.42 -10.54
C GLY A 301 5.07 19.33 -11.38
N GLN A 302 3.94 18.81 -11.79
CA GLN A 302 2.89 19.60 -12.43
C GLN A 302 2.13 20.41 -11.37
N PRO A 303 1.48 21.52 -11.75
CA PRO A 303 0.61 22.24 -10.85
C PRO A 303 -0.56 21.37 -10.39
N MET A 304 -0.99 21.56 -9.16
CA MET A 304 -2.12 20.89 -8.55
C MET A 304 -3.23 21.91 -8.27
N PRO A 305 -4.49 21.50 -8.15
CA PRO A 305 -5.53 22.39 -7.65
C PRO A 305 -5.13 23.02 -6.32
N ALA A 306 -5.50 24.27 -6.09
CA ALA A 306 -5.25 24.93 -4.80
C ALA A 306 -5.78 24.06 -3.65
N ASP A 307 -4.95 23.90 -2.61
CA ASP A 307 -5.30 23.10 -1.42
C ASP A 307 -5.67 21.63 -1.75
N TYR A 308 -5.03 21.05 -2.75
CA TYR A 308 -5.41 19.77 -3.37
C TYR A 308 -5.55 18.62 -2.36
N ALA A 309 -4.66 18.55 -1.36
CA ALA A 309 -4.71 17.47 -0.38
C ALA A 309 -5.96 17.58 0.50
N PHE A 310 -6.30 18.77 0.96
CA PHE A 310 -7.54 19.03 1.70
C PHE A 310 -8.78 18.75 0.83
N LYS A 311 -8.81 19.28 -0.39
CA LYS A 311 -9.92 19.08 -1.34
C LYS A 311 -10.13 17.61 -1.68
N ALA A 312 -9.06 16.84 -1.88
CA ALA A 312 -9.16 15.40 -2.14
C ALA A 312 -9.88 14.66 -1.01
N PHE A 313 -9.54 14.96 0.25
CA PHE A 313 -10.27 14.40 1.41
C PHE A 313 -11.74 14.86 1.42
N LYS A 314 -12.03 16.12 1.14
CA LYS A 314 -13.42 16.61 1.07
C LYS A 314 -14.22 15.88 0.00
N TRP A 315 -13.70 15.76 -1.21
CA TRP A 315 -14.38 15.04 -2.30
C TRP A 315 -14.58 13.55 -1.98
N ALA A 316 -13.57 12.91 -1.39
CA ALA A 316 -13.65 11.50 -1.00
C ALA A 316 -14.70 11.28 0.11
N GLN A 317 -14.66 12.06 1.19
CA GLN A 317 -15.60 11.89 2.31
C GLN A 317 -17.06 12.22 1.98
N GLU A 318 -17.30 13.06 0.96
CA GLU A 318 -18.65 13.38 0.47
C GLU A 318 -19.22 12.31 -0.47
N SER A 319 -18.39 11.45 -1.04
CA SER A 319 -18.79 10.45 -2.04
C SER A 319 -18.60 8.99 -1.62
N LEU A 320 -17.88 8.73 -0.53
CA LEU A 320 -17.69 7.41 0.04
C LEU A 320 -18.71 7.09 1.14
N PRO A 321 -19.06 5.81 1.34
CA PRO A 321 -19.86 5.41 2.49
C PRO A 321 -19.05 5.60 3.79
N GLU A 322 -19.73 5.90 4.89
CA GLU A 322 -19.14 6.16 6.22
C GLU A 322 -18.20 5.04 6.73
N ARG A 323 -18.43 3.81 6.30
CA ARG A 323 -17.58 2.65 6.65
C ARG A 323 -16.21 2.63 5.98
N ALA A 324 -16.01 3.42 4.93
CA ALA A 324 -14.75 3.46 4.18
C ALA A 324 -13.70 4.27 4.96
N VAL A 325 -12.58 3.65 5.29
CA VAL A 325 -11.50 4.30 6.04
C VAL A 325 -10.64 5.18 5.12
N LEU A 326 -10.53 6.46 5.45
CA LEU A 326 -9.73 7.42 4.69
C LEU A 326 -8.31 7.54 5.26
N SER A 327 -7.33 7.14 4.47
CA SER A 327 -5.90 7.16 4.81
C SER A 327 -5.16 8.26 4.05
N ILE A 328 -4.13 8.78 4.67
CA ILE A 328 -3.05 9.52 4.00
C ILE A 328 -1.80 8.63 4.01
N ASN A 329 -1.01 8.59 2.92
CA ASN A 329 0.16 7.73 2.81
C ASN A 329 1.43 8.53 2.48
N ASP A 330 2.56 8.23 3.14
CA ASP A 330 3.81 8.94 2.88
C ASP A 330 5.06 8.12 3.26
N TRP A 331 6.16 8.36 2.53
CA TRP A 331 7.49 7.91 2.92
C TRP A 331 8.11 8.80 4.01
N ASN A 332 7.62 10.01 4.19
CA ASN A 332 8.06 10.94 5.22
C ASN A 332 7.44 10.57 6.57
N LYS A 333 8.26 10.10 7.48
CA LYS A 333 7.85 9.66 8.82
C LYS A 333 8.32 10.61 9.93
N SER A 334 8.45 11.90 9.58
CA SER A 334 8.91 12.96 10.49
C SER A 334 7.73 13.73 11.13
N ALA A 335 8.08 14.68 12.01
CA ALA A 335 7.10 15.60 12.59
C ALA A 335 6.36 16.45 11.54
N THR A 336 6.93 16.64 10.35
CA THR A 336 6.25 17.34 9.25
C THR A 336 4.99 16.59 8.80
N TYR A 337 5.08 15.26 8.67
CA TYR A 337 3.94 14.43 8.30
C TYR A 337 2.85 14.44 9.37
N VAL A 338 3.25 14.34 10.64
CA VAL A 338 2.30 14.46 11.76
C VAL A 338 1.58 15.81 11.73
N LYS A 339 2.33 16.91 11.55
CA LYS A 339 1.74 18.26 11.43
C LYS A 339 0.77 18.39 10.28
N GLN A 340 1.05 17.78 9.12
CA GLN A 340 0.13 17.78 7.98
C GLN A 340 -1.19 17.08 8.33
N ILE A 341 -1.12 15.92 8.99
CA ILE A 341 -2.31 15.17 9.41
C ILE A 341 -3.15 15.98 10.40
N GLU A 342 -2.50 16.59 11.38
CA GLU A 342 -3.15 17.44 12.37
C GLU A 342 -3.80 18.68 11.72
N ASP A 343 -3.11 19.32 10.77
CA ASP A 343 -3.61 20.49 10.05
C ASP A 343 -4.80 20.14 9.13
N LEU A 344 -4.73 19.04 8.39
CA LEU A 344 -5.85 18.54 7.58
C LEU A 344 -7.09 18.31 8.43
N ARG A 345 -6.95 17.63 9.57
CA ARG A 345 -8.05 17.35 10.50
C ARG A 345 -8.62 18.60 11.14
N ALA A 346 -7.77 19.57 11.50
CA ALA A 346 -8.19 20.85 12.06
C ALA A 346 -9.07 21.65 11.08
N HIS A 347 -8.90 21.46 9.78
CA HIS A 347 -9.73 22.04 8.72
C HIS A 347 -10.95 21.17 8.33
N GLY A 348 -11.17 20.02 8.97
CA GLY A 348 -12.33 19.16 8.74
C GLY A 348 -12.14 18.09 7.65
N ALA A 349 -10.90 17.76 7.28
CA ALA A 349 -10.61 16.56 6.50
C ALA A 349 -10.69 15.31 7.40
N ASN A 350 -11.42 14.30 6.98
CA ASN A 350 -11.61 13.07 7.73
C ASN A 350 -10.41 12.11 7.51
N VAL A 351 -9.26 12.43 8.11
CA VAL A 351 -8.10 11.52 8.11
C VAL A 351 -8.26 10.52 9.25
N GLU A 352 -8.42 9.24 8.92
CA GLU A 352 -8.75 8.16 9.88
C GLU A 352 -7.61 7.17 10.07
N MET A 353 -6.67 7.06 9.12
CA MET A 353 -5.53 6.15 9.17
C MET A 353 -4.26 6.82 8.62
N ILE A 354 -3.12 6.45 9.19
CA ILE A 354 -1.80 6.94 8.79
C ILE A 354 -1.07 5.82 8.04
N GLY A 355 -0.96 5.95 6.72
CA GLY A 355 -0.10 5.12 5.91
C GLY A 355 1.37 5.54 6.06
N ALA A 356 2.26 4.59 6.25
CA ALA A 356 3.69 4.83 6.40
C ALA A 356 4.49 3.82 5.56
N GLN A 357 5.17 4.31 4.53
CA GLN A 357 6.04 3.50 3.70
C GLN A 357 7.34 3.20 4.46
N MET A 358 7.65 1.92 4.62
CA MET A 358 8.78 1.44 5.44
C MET A 358 9.85 0.70 4.63
N HIS A 359 9.95 0.97 3.34
CA HIS A 359 10.84 0.28 2.42
C HIS A 359 12.31 0.21 2.85
N LEU A 360 12.95 -0.94 2.57
CA LEU A 360 14.39 -1.20 2.56
C LEU A 360 14.80 -1.64 1.15
N MET A 361 14.85 -0.66 0.25
CA MET A 361 15.04 -0.95 -1.18
C MET A 361 16.50 -1.21 -1.58
N ASN A 362 17.48 -0.75 -0.80
CA ASN A 362 18.88 -0.91 -1.15
C ASN A 362 19.39 -2.30 -0.74
N PRO A 363 19.77 -3.19 -1.70
CA PRO A 363 20.30 -4.53 -1.40
C PRO A 363 21.56 -4.49 -0.53
N ALA A 364 22.48 -3.58 -0.79
CA ALA A 364 23.72 -3.44 -0.02
C ALA A 364 23.46 -3.04 1.43
N ALA A 365 22.40 -2.26 1.69
CA ALA A 365 22.02 -1.87 3.05
C ALA A 365 21.49 -3.05 3.90
N SER A 366 21.10 -4.17 3.29
CA SER A 366 20.70 -5.38 4.01
C SER A 366 21.90 -6.11 4.62
N LEU A 367 23.09 -6.01 4.01
CA LEU A 367 24.33 -6.63 4.52
C LEU A 367 24.86 -5.95 5.78
N GLU A 368 24.60 -4.66 5.94
CA GLU A 368 25.11 -3.83 7.04
C GLU A 368 23.97 -3.10 7.77
N ILE A 369 22.82 -3.75 7.86
CA ILE A 369 21.59 -3.11 8.39
C ILE A 369 21.77 -2.65 9.84
N GLU A 370 22.60 -3.32 10.62
CA GLU A 370 22.93 -2.98 12.00
C GLU A 370 23.66 -1.64 12.13
N LYS A 371 24.37 -1.21 11.09
CA LYS A 371 25.03 0.10 11.04
C LYS A 371 24.07 1.26 10.78
N ASN A 372 22.84 0.97 10.36
CA ASN A 372 21.85 2.00 10.06
C ASN A 372 21.07 2.40 11.32
N PRO A 373 21.32 3.58 11.91
CA PRO A 373 20.69 3.99 13.16
C PRO A 373 19.16 4.17 13.04
N SER A 374 18.64 4.27 11.82
CA SER A 374 17.19 4.38 11.57
C SER A 374 16.48 3.02 11.50
N ARG A 375 17.21 1.91 11.54
CA ARG A 375 16.68 0.54 11.35
C ARG A 375 16.82 -0.33 12.60
N THR A 376 17.24 0.26 13.70
CA THR A 376 17.30 -0.41 15.01
C THR A 376 15.89 -0.57 15.60
N PRO A 377 15.63 -1.57 16.46
CA PRO A 377 14.36 -1.73 17.17
C PRO A 377 13.88 -0.46 17.85
N ASP A 378 14.78 0.25 18.53
CA ASP A 378 14.47 1.52 19.20
C ASP A 378 14.07 2.63 18.21
N ALA A 379 14.73 2.70 17.05
CA ALA A 379 14.38 3.69 16.04
C ALA A 379 13.00 3.40 15.42
N ILE A 380 12.67 2.13 15.19
CA ILE A 380 11.34 1.69 14.76
C ILE A 380 10.30 2.10 15.81
N ALA A 381 10.54 1.79 17.08
CA ALA A 381 9.62 2.12 18.16
C ALA A 381 9.44 3.64 18.32
N ARG A 382 10.53 4.44 18.25
CA ARG A 382 10.45 5.91 18.30
C ARG A 382 9.63 6.48 17.15
N ARG A 383 9.83 5.97 15.94
CA ARG A 383 9.07 6.40 14.76
C ARG A 383 7.58 6.08 14.89
N CYS A 384 7.23 4.87 15.30
CA CYS A 384 5.85 4.51 15.54
C CYS A 384 5.20 5.35 16.64
N ARG A 385 5.92 5.64 17.73
CA ARG A 385 5.43 6.58 18.77
C ARG A 385 5.18 7.99 18.22
N LEU A 386 6.04 8.49 17.33
CA LEU A 386 5.81 9.79 16.69
C LEU A 386 4.55 9.78 15.83
N LEU A 387 4.38 8.75 14.99
CA LEU A 387 3.21 8.60 14.13
C LEU A 387 1.92 8.32 14.92
N SER A 388 2.03 7.80 16.15
CA SER A 388 0.87 7.57 17.03
C SER A 388 0.31 8.86 17.69
N LYS A 389 1.01 10.00 17.61
CA LYS A 389 0.60 11.25 18.26
C LYS A 389 -0.80 11.75 17.87
N PRO A 390 -1.22 11.68 16.59
CA PRO A 390 -2.59 12.06 16.22
C PRO A 390 -3.69 11.15 16.76
N GLY A 391 -3.33 10.05 17.45
CA GLY A 391 -4.29 9.09 18.01
C GLY A 391 -4.89 8.09 17.02
N LEU A 392 -4.45 8.12 15.76
CA LEU A 392 -4.98 7.31 14.67
C LEU A 392 -4.27 5.95 14.56
N PRO A 393 -4.94 4.94 13.97
CA PRO A 393 -4.28 3.72 13.52
C PRO A 393 -3.15 4.00 12.52
N ILE A 394 -2.09 3.18 12.58
CA ILE A 394 -0.96 3.24 11.66
C ILE A 394 -0.98 2.01 10.78
N HIS A 395 -0.88 2.19 9.48
CA HIS A 395 -0.66 1.13 8.51
C HIS A 395 0.77 1.23 7.98
N CYS A 396 1.60 0.20 8.20
CA CYS A 396 2.83 0.02 7.45
C CYS A 396 2.43 -0.34 6.02
N SER A 397 2.09 0.69 5.24
CA SER A 397 1.39 0.60 3.96
C SER A 397 2.21 -0.01 2.86
N GLU A 398 3.55 0.12 2.94
CA GLU A 398 4.47 -0.35 1.92
C GLU A 398 5.77 -0.79 2.56
N ILE A 399 6.05 -2.10 2.51
CA ILE A 399 7.33 -2.66 2.93
C ILE A 399 7.97 -3.46 1.80
N THR A 400 9.22 -3.18 1.54
CA THR A 400 10.12 -3.99 0.74
C THR A 400 11.36 -4.28 1.57
N VAL A 401 11.73 -5.54 1.70
CA VAL A 401 13.05 -5.96 2.20
C VAL A 401 13.73 -6.68 1.06
N THR A 402 14.90 -6.20 0.65
CA THR A 402 15.60 -6.72 -0.51
C THR A 402 16.67 -7.72 -0.08
N ALA A 403 16.69 -8.90 -0.71
CA ALA A 403 17.83 -9.82 -0.58
C ALA A 403 19.07 -9.18 -1.19
N PRO A 404 20.25 -9.26 -0.54
CA PRO A 404 21.48 -8.69 -1.08
C PRO A 404 21.94 -9.38 -2.36
N ASP A 405 21.66 -10.66 -2.50
CA ASP A 405 21.99 -11.49 -3.67
C ASP A 405 21.05 -12.70 -3.79
N LYS A 406 21.22 -13.52 -4.84
CA LYS A 406 20.41 -14.72 -5.13
C LYS A 406 20.91 -15.99 -4.40
N THR A 407 21.84 -15.86 -3.47
CA THR A 407 22.35 -17.02 -2.72
C THR A 407 21.37 -17.42 -1.60
N PRO A 408 21.41 -18.67 -1.13
CA PRO A 408 20.66 -19.08 0.05
C PRO A 408 20.95 -18.20 1.28
N ARG A 409 22.20 -17.74 1.42
CA ARG A 409 22.61 -16.80 2.47
C ARG A 409 21.91 -15.44 2.31
N GLY A 410 21.89 -14.89 1.08
CA GLY A 410 21.23 -13.61 0.80
C GLY A 410 19.72 -13.67 1.04
N GLU A 411 19.06 -14.77 0.66
CA GLU A 411 17.64 -14.99 0.93
C GLU A 411 17.37 -15.14 2.44
N MET A 412 18.27 -15.81 3.18
CA MET A 412 18.14 -15.94 4.64
C MET A 412 18.31 -14.58 5.35
N ILE A 413 19.20 -13.71 4.89
CA ILE A 413 19.34 -12.33 5.38
C ILE A 413 18.02 -11.56 5.20
N GLN A 414 17.42 -11.64 4.00
CA GLN A 414 16.10 -11.04 3.73
C GLN A 414 15.05 -11.55 4.72
N ALA A 415 14.99 -12.86 4.93
CA ALA A 415 14.02 -13.53 5.81
C ALA A 415 14.18 -13.11 7.28
N ILE A 416 15.40 -13.02 7.79
CA ILE A 416 15.70 -12.60 9.17
C ILE A 416 15.29 -11.14 9.39
N ILE A 417 15.64 -10.24 8.45
CA ILE A 417 15.26 -8.83 8.55
C ILE A 417 13.74 -8.68 8.51
N LEU A 418 13.07 -9.34 7.54
CA LEU A 418 11.63 -9.36 7.43
C LEU A 418 10.98 -9.79 8.75
N ARG A 419 11.38 -10.95 9.28
CA ARG A 419 10.82 -11.52 10.51
C ARG A 419 10.94 -10.54 11.68
N ASN A 420 12.12 -9.99 11.93
CA ASN A 420 12.34 -9.08 13.04
C ASN A 420 11.55 -7.78 12.90
N PHE A 421 11.44 -7.25 11.68
CA PHE A 421 10.68 -6.03 11.42
C PHE A 421 9.17 -6.24 11.55
N TYR A 422 8.64 -7.36 11.03
CA TYR A 422 7.23 -7.71 11.21
C TYR A 422 6.88 -7.85 12.69
N ARG A 423 7.73 -8.52 13.49
CA ARG A 423 7.53 -8.66 14.94
C ARG A 423 7.54 -7.28 15.63
N ALA A 424 8.51 -6.43 15.30
CA ALA A 424 8.60 -5.07 15.87
C ALA A 424 7.38 -4.22 15.53
N TRP A 425 6.87 -4.25 14.30
CA TRP A 425 5.66 -3.50 13.92
C TRP A 425 4.39 -4.14 14.50
N PHE A 426 4.28 -5.45 14.48
CA PHE A 426 3.14 -6.15 15.06
C PHE A 426 3.01 -5.92 16.57
N SER A 427 4.10 -5.63 17.28
CA SER A 427 4.09 -5.27 18.71
C SER A 427 3.61 -3.84 19.00
N VAL A 428 3.46 -2.97 17.99
CA VAL A 428 3.05 -1.57 18.18
C VAL A 428 1.56 -1.46 18.41
N GLU A 429 1.11 -0.86 19.50
CA GLU A 429 -0.31 -0.75 19.89
C GLU A 429 -1.21 -0.25 18.75
N LYS A 430 -0.86 0.87 18.13
CA LYS A 430 -1.65 1.53 17.09
C LYS A 430 -1.45 0.96 15.68
N MET A 431 -0.57 -0.04 15.50
CA MET A 431 -0.39 -0.66 14.19
C MET A 431 -1.62 -1.49 13.82
N ASP A 432 -2.22 -1.17 12.67
CA ASP A 432 -3.42 -1.80 12.12
C ASP A 432 -3.09 -2.87 11.06
N GLY A 433 -2.00 -2.65 10.32
CA GLY A 433 -1.61 -3.57 9.25
C GLY A 433 -0.18 -3.37 8.77
N ILE A 434 0.30 -4.37 8.03
CA ILE A 434 1.61 -4.38 7.36
C ILE A 434 1.39 -4.93 5.95
N THR A 435 1.77 -4.15 4.91
CA THR A 435 1.59 -4.51 3.51
C THR A 435 2.93 -4.72 2.81
N TRP A 436 3.17 -5.92 2.32
CA TRP A 436 4.32 -6.25 1.48
C TRP A 436 4.13 -5.70 0.07
N TRP A 437 5.18 -5.02 -0.49
CA TRP A 437 5.02 -4.27 -1.74
C TRP A 437 5.34 -5.09 -2.99
N ASN A 438 6.53 -5.68 -3.07
CA ASN A 438 6.96 -6.47 -4.22
C ASN A 438 6.91 -7.96 -3.90
N ILE A 439 5.90 -8.69 -4.39
CA ILE A 439 5.69 -10.09 -4.03
C ILE A 439 6.61 -11.03 -4.81
N VAL A 440 6.92 -10.70 -6.06
CA VAL A 440 7.65 -11.56 -7.00
C VAL A 440 8.96 -10.88 -7.40
N ASP A 441 10.08 -11.62 -7.36
CA ASP A 441 11.36 -11.15 -7.86
C ASP A 441 11.30 -10.80 -9.35
N ASP A 442 12.11 -9.85 -9.79
CA ASP A 442 12.19 -9.37 -11.18
C ASP A 442 10.83 -8.86 -11.75
N CYS A 443 9.86 -8.53 -10.88
CA CYS A 443 8.54 -8.05 -11.26
C CYS A 443 8.22 -6.66 -10.71
N GLY A 444 9.21 -5.90 -10.26
CA GLY A 444 9.09 -4.51 -9.84
C GLY A 444 9.02 -3.52 -11.01
N LEU A 445 8.75 -2.25 -10.71
CA LEU A 445 8.93 -1.16 -11.67
C LEU A 445 10.42 -0.89 -11.91
N SER A 446 10.73 -0.22 -13.02
CA SER A 446 12.08 0.29 -13.28
C SER A 446 12.56 1.17 -12.13
N GLY A 447 13.73 0.83 -11.55
CA GLY A 447 14.30 1.50 -10.37
C GLY A 447 13.96 0.84 -9.02
N GLU A 448 13.01 -0.11 -8.98
CA GLU A 448 12.80 -0.95 -7.83
C GLU A 448 13.78 -2.14 -7.80
N PRO A 449 14.18 -2.63 -6.60
CA PRO A 449 15.14 -3.72 -6.51
C PRO A 449 14.56 -5.05 -7.02
N VAL A 450 15.35 -5.75 -7.80
CA VAL A 450 14.94 -7.01 -8.47
C VAL A 450 14.71 -8.18 -7.51
N LEU A 451 15.40 -8.22 -6.36
CA LEU A 451 15.33 -9.31 -5.38
C LEU A 451 14.48 -8.95 -4.14
N SER A 452 13.38 -8.27 -4.37
CA SER A 452 12.48 -7.78 -3.31
C SER A 452 11.26 -8.66 -3.08
N GLY A 453 11.09 -9.72 -3.88
CA GLY A 453 10.00 -10.68 -3.75
C GLY A 453 10.16 -11.62 -2.57
N ILE A 454 9.04 -12.20 -2.15
CA ILE A 454 8.98 -13.39 -1.28
C ILE A 454 8.86 -14.67 -2.11
N PHE A 455 8.63 -14.50 -3.43
CA PHE A 455 8.68 -15.56 -4.44
C PHE A 455 9.69 -15.21 -5.52
N THR A 456 10.31 -16.24 -6.09
CA THR A 456 11.11 -16.10 -7.32
C THR A 456 10.20 -15.77 -8.51
N ARG A 457 10.81 -15.38 -9.66
CA ARG A 457 10.06 -15.15 -10.91
C ARG A 457 9.20 -16.35 -11.33
N ASP A 458 9.63 -17.57 -11.03
CA ASP A 458 8.91 -18.81 -11.31
C ASP A 458 7.96 -19.24 -10.18
N MET A 459 7.63 -18.30 -9.30
CA MET A 459 6.70 -18.52 -8.19
C MET A 459 7.14 -19.62 -7.20
N GLN A 460 8.47 -19.82 -7.02
CA GLN A 460 8.98 -20.67 -5.95
C GLN A 460 9.07 -19.84 -4.66
N PRO A 461 8.58 -20.37 -3.52
CA PRO A 461 8.72 -19.69 -2.23
C PRO A 461 10.19 -19.53 -1.83
N LYS A 462 10.58 -18.33 -1.41
CA LYS A 462 11.89 -18.00 -0.85
C LYS A 462 11.90 -18.17 0.67
N ALA A 463 13.09 -18.10 1.30
CA ALA A 463 13.21 -18.10 2.77
C ALA A 463 12.29 -17.04 3.44
N ALA A 464 12.12 -15.88 2.81
CA ALA A 464 11.23 -14.80 3.27
C ALA A 464 9.74 -15.22 3.32
N TYR A 465 9.27 -16.04 2.36
CA TYR A 465 7.92 -16.61 2.41
C TYR A 465 7.73 -17.50 3.64
N PHE A 466 8.67 -18.42 3.89
CA PHE A 466 8.57 -19.33 5.02
C PHE A 466 8.66 -18.62 6.37
N ALA A 467 9.47 -17.55 6.46
CA ALA A 467 9.52 -16.70 7.66
C ALA A 467 8.19 -15.99 7.92
N MET A 468 7.53 -15.50 6.87
CA MET A 468 6.22 -14.85 6.97
C MET A 468 5.12 -15.86 7.30
N ASP A 469 5.12 -17.03 6.65
CA ASP A 469 4.16 -18.13 6.94
C ASP A 469 4.25 -18.60 8.39
N ASP A 470 5.46 -18.74 8.91
CA ASP A 470 5.69 -19.11 10.30
C ASP A 470 5.11 -18.07 11.28
N LEU A 471 5.29 -16.77 10.99
CA LEU A 471 4.68 -15.69 11.77
C LEU A 471 3.15 -15.72 11.70
N VAL A 472 2.59 -15.66 10.50
CA VAL A 472 1.15 -15.38 10.29
C VAL A 472 0.28 -16.61 10.57
N ASN A 473 0.75 -17.79 10.15
CA ASN A 473 -0.05 -19.02 10.20
C ASN A 473 0.27 -19.94 11.38
N ARG A 474 1.32 -19.63 12.16
CA ARG A 474 1.73 -20.44 13.32
C ARG A 474 1.90 -19.60 14.58
N GLU A 475 2.93 -18.72 14.68
CA GLU A 475 3.21 -17.95 15.90
C GLU A 475 2.03 -17.05 16.30
N TRP A 476 1.41 -16.41 15.31
CA TRP A 476 0.31 -15.46 15.53
C TRP A 476 -1.06 -16.07 15.23
N LYS A 477 -1.18 -17.38 15.24
CA LYS A 477 -2.42 -18.11 15.01
C LYS A 477 -2.88 -18.81 16.27
N THR A 478 -4.11 -18.57 16.69
CA THR A 478 -4.69 -19.27 17.83
C THR A 478 -5.39 -20.54 17.37
N LYS A 479 -4.90 -21.69 17.86
CA LYS A 479 -5.55 -22.98 17.71
C LYS A 479 -5.34 -23.77 19.01
N THR A 480 -6.42 -24.07 19.70
CA THR A 480 -6.38 -24.76 21.00
C THR A 480 -7.64 -25.59 21.24
N THR A 481 -7.60 -26.43 22.26
CA THR A 481 -8.77 -27.12 22.76
C THR A 481 -8.94 -26.76 24.23
N VAL A 482 -10.15 -26.40 24.63
CA VAL A 482 -10.50 -26.01 26.00
C VAL A 482 -11.69 -26.84 26.48
N LYS A 483 -11.89 -26.98 27.78
CA LYS A 483 -13.06 -27.68 28.35
C LYS A 483 -14.19 -26.70 28.61
N ALA A 484 -15.41 -27.12 28.35
CA ALA A 484 -16.62 -26.39 28.70
C ALA A 484 -16.91 -26.55 30.20
N GLU A 485 -17.25 -25.44 30.87
CA GLU A 485 -17.65 -25.40 32.28
C GLU A 485 -18.85 -24.45 32.43
N GLY A 486 -19.93 -24.94 33.03
CA GLY A 486 -21.17 -24.17 33.23
C GLY A 486 -21.75 -23.59 31.91
N GLY A 487 -21.66 -24.38 30.82
CA GLY A 487 -22.14 -23.92 29.50
C GLY A 487 -21.27 -22.82 28.85
N LYS A 488 -20.03 -22.64 29.29
CA LYS A 488 -19.11 -21.63 28.78
C LYS A 488 -17.72 -22.21 28.52
N VAL A 489 -16.98 -21.55 27.64
CA VAL A 489 -15.55 -21.78 27.46
C VAL A 489 -14.79 -20.46 27.58
N ALA A 490 -13.64 -20.53 28.23
CA ALA A 490 -12.71 -19.39 28.35
C ALA A 490 -11.42 -19.72 27.57
N PHE A 491 -10.94 -18.76 26.79
CA PHE A 491 -9.63 -18.85 26.14
C PHE A 491 -9.03 -17.45 25.93
N ARG A 492 -7.72 -17.41 25.78
CA ARG A 492 -6.99 -16.22 25.35
C ARG A 492 -6.44 -16.45 23.95
N GLY A 493 -6.68 -15.51 23.03
CA GLY A 493 -6.26 -15.65 21.64
C GLY A 493 -6.01 -14.34 20.93
N PHE A 494 -5.42 -14.43 19.73
CA PHE A 494 -5.26 -13.27 18.85
C PHE A 494 -6.62 -12.74 18.40
N LYS A 495 -6.79 -11.45 18.36
CA LYS A 495 -8.03 -10.79 17.91
C LYS A 495 -8.39 -11.20 16.49
N GLY A 496 -9.69 -11.46 16.25
CA GLY A 496 -10.19 -11.91 14.96
C GLY A 496 -11.40 -12.83 15.06
N ARG A 497 -11.72 -13.50 13.96
CA ARG A 497 -12.88 -14.42 13.89
C ARG A 497 -12.45 -15.84 14.18
N TYR A 498 -13.31 -16.55 14.92
CA TYR A 498 -13.08 -17.92 15.41
C TYR A 498 -14.22 -18.84 15.05
N ARG A 499 -13.87 -20.11 14.88
CA ARG A 499 -14.79 -21.23 14.87
C ARG A 499 -14.55 -22.07 16.14
N LEU A 500 -15.61 -22.27 16.92
CA LEU A 500 -15.64 -23.18 18.04
C LEU A 500 -16.41 -24.42 17.61
N THR A 501 -15.87 -25.60 17.88
CA THR A 501 -16.49 -26.88 17.47
C THR A 501 -16.45 -27.87 18.63
N TRP A 502 -17.60 -28.48 18.93
CA TRP A 502 -17.73 -29.47 20.00
C TRP A 502 -18.79 -30.54 19.66
N LYS A 503 -18.87 -31.58 20.45
CA LYS A 503 -19.96 -32.58 20.38
C LYS A 503 -21.09 -32.15 21.32
N GLY A 504 -22.30 -32.03 20.80
CA GLY A 504 -23.51 -31.79 21.59
C GLY A 504 -23.90 -33.02 22.43
N ALA A 505 -24.92 -32.87 23.28
CA ALA A 505 -25.45 -33.96 24.11
C ALA A 505 -25.97 -35.16 23.28
N ASP A 506 -26.39 -34.94 22.05
CA ASP A 506 -26.82 -35.96 21.08
C ASP A 506 -25.66 -36.60 20.30
N GLY A 507 -24.39 -36.23 20.62
CA GLY A 507 -23.18 -36.70 19.97
C GLY A 507 -22.86 -36.05 18.61
N LYS A 508 -23.73 -35.18 18.10
CA LYS A 508 -23.50 -34.48 16.84
C LYS A 508 -22.51 -33.33 17.02
N GLU A 509 -21.80 -33.04 15.94
CA GLU A 509 -20.90 -31.88 15.90
C GLU A 509 -21.71 -30.57 15.83
N VAL A 510 -21.39 -29.65 16.73
CA VAL A 510 -21.95 -28.28 16.79
C VAL A 510 -20.85 -27.29 16.53
N THR A 511 -21.16 -26.26 15.75
CA THR A 511 -20.21 -25.18 15.42
C THR A 511 -20.79 -23.83 15.79
N LYS A 512 -19.98 -22.96 16.38
CA LYS A 512 -20.31 -21.55 16.66
C LYS A 512 -19.20 -20.65 16.12
N LEU A 513 -19.61 -19.56 15.42
CA LEU A 513 -18.68 -18.52 15.00
C LEU A 513 -18.72 -17.37 16.00
N VAL A 514 -17.56 -16.86 16.37
CA VAL A 514 -17.41 -15.72 17.30
C VAL A 514 -16.34 -14.77 16.82
N GLU A 515 -16.42 -13.53 17.25
CA GLU A 515 -15.42 -12.50 17.00
C GLU A 515 -14.78 -12.07 18.32
N LEU A 516 -13.46 -12.14 18.40
CA LEU A 516 -12.66 -11.63 19.50
C LEU A 516 -12.10 -10.27 19.11
N LYS A 517 -12.51 -9.21 19.83
CA LYS A 517 -12.16 -7.81 19.54
C LYS A 517 -11.02 -7.28 20.42
#